data_7e00fc94f5ce961bab45f105df6a5ca1
#
_entry.id   7e00fc94f5ce961bab45f105df6a5ca1
#
_cell.length_a   1.000
_cell.length_b   1.000
_cell.length_c   1.000
_cell.angle_alpha   90.00
_cell.angle_beta   90.00
_cell.angle_gamma   90.00
#
_symmetry.space_group_name_H-M   'P 1'
#
loop_
_entity.id
_entity.type
_entity.pdbx_description
1 polymer ?
#
loop_
_entity_poly.entity_id
_entity_poly.type
_entity_poly.pdbx_seq_one_letter_code
_entity_poly.pdbx_strand_id
1 'polypeptide(L)'
;HTETGTGIHVIDDAYNANPGSMKAAIEALAVLKEGSRAFLVAGDMLELGEAAAELHHDVGRAAAAAGIDRLYVTGTFAQDMADGALSGGMPSTAVFVGDKSGIFEKLSQELTPGDWVLVKGSRSTGMEQFVQHLSRNGSLKDRGARV
;
A
#
# COMPACT_ATOMS: atom_id res chain seq x y z
N HIS A 1 6.60 11.76 4.06
CA HIS A 1 5.19 12.04 3.76
C HIS A 1 5.07 13.22 2.80
N THR A 2 4.31 13.05 1.78
CA THR A 2 4.05 14.09 0.77
C THR A 2 2.55 14.16 0.48
N GLU A 3 2.01 15.37 0.37
CA GLU A 3 0.64 15.57 -0.08
C GLU A 3 0.66 15.94 -1.56
N THR A 4 -0.13 15.24 -2.37
CA THR A 4 -0.23 15.52 -3.81
C THR A 4 -1.10 16.75 -4.08
N GLY A 5 -1.05 17.26 -5.31
CA GLY A 5 -1.90 18.38 -5.72
C GLY A 5 -3.39 18.11 -5.62
N THR A 6 -3.81 16.86 -5.54
CA THR A 6 -5.23 16.47 -5.34
C THR A 6 -5.57 16.19 -3.88
N GLY A 7 -4.67 16.46 -2.94
CA GLY A 7 -4.92 16.25 -1.51
C GLY A 7 -4.76 14.83 -1.02
N ILE A 8 -4.06 13.98 -1.77
CA ILE A 8 -3.75 12.61 -1.36
C ILE A 8 -2.44 12.61 -0.60
N HIS A 9 -2.42 11.98 0.58
CA HIS A 9 -1.23 11.88 1.41
C HIS A 9 -0.47 10.60 1.06
N VAL A 10 0.78 10.75 0.62
CA VAL A 10 1.63 9.62 0.23
C VAL A 10 2.78 9.49 1.20
N ILE A 11 2.93 8.30 1.78
CA ILE A 11 4.08 7.95 2.61
C ILE A 11 4.97 7.04 1.78
N ASP A 12 6.17 7.53 1.48
CA ASP A 12 7.15 6.80 0.70
C ASP A 12 8.09 6.04 1.63
N ASP A 13 7.93 4.73 1.68
CA ASP A 13 8.83 3.83 2.38
C ASP A 13 9.19 2.66 1.45
N ALA A 14 9.47 3.00 0.20
CA ALA A 14 9.65 2.03 -0.89
C ALA A 14 11.05 1.43 -0.95
N TYR A 15 11.94 1.78 -0.04
CA TYR A 15 13.34 1.38 -0.08
C TYR A 15 13.72 0.36 0.98
N ASN A 16 12.84 0.08 1.93
CA ASN A 16 13.13 -0.83 3.02
C ASN A 16 11.87 -1.54 3.46
N ALA A 17 11.89 -2.86 3.42
CA ALA A 17 10.77 -3.66 3.88
C ALA A 17 11.28 -4.92 4.55
N ASN A 18 11.02 -5.02 5.84
CA ASN A 18 11.17 -6.23 6.65
C ASN A 18 9.94 -6.33 7.54
N PRO A 19 9.67 -7.49 8.17
CA PRO A 19 8.45 -7.66 8.95
C PRO A 19 8.25 -6.60 10.02
N GLY A 20 9.32 -6.22 10.74
CA GLY A 20 9.26 -5.22 11.79
C GLY A 20 8.93 -3.82 11.24
N SER A 21 9.63 -3.40 10.19
CA SER A 21 9.42 -2.08 9.60
C SER A 21 8.04 -1.98 8.94
N MET A 22 7.56 -3.07 8.35
CA MET A 22 6.23 -3.13 7.75
C MET A 22 5.15 -2.92 8.81
N LYS A 23 5.23 -3.64 9.92
CA LYS A 23 4.24 -3.54 11.00
C LYS A 23 4.28 -2.16 11.65
N ALA A 24 5.46 -1.61 11.87
CA ALA A 24 5.61 -0.27 12.45
C ALA A 24 4.98 0.81 11.53
N ALA A 25 5.22 0.71 10.23
CA ALA A 25 4.66 1.65 9.26
C ALA A 25 3.14 1.53 9.17
N ILE A 26 2.60 0.33 9.24
CA ILE A 26 1.16 0.08 9.26
C ILE A 26 0.51 0.72 10.49
N GLU A 27 1.12 0.55 11.66
CA GLU A 27 0.63 1.17 12.89
C GLU A 27 0.65 2.69 12.82
N ALA A 28 1.74 3.26 12.28
CA ALA A 28 1.85 4.69 12.09
C ALA A 28 0.77 5.22 11.15
N LEU A 29 0.53 4.51 10.05
CA LEU A 29 -0.51 4.86 9.10
C LEU A 29 -1.90 4.85 9.75
N ALA A 30 -2.18 3.86 10.57
CA ALA A 30 -3.45 3.75 11.28
C ALA A 30 -3.71 4.95 12.19
N VAL A 31 -2.65 5.51 12.79
CA VAL A 31 -2.75 6.72 13.61
C VAL A 31 -2.94 7.96 12.73
N LEU A 32 -2.12 8.10 11.69
CA LEU A 32 -2.11 9.29 10.83
C LEU A 32 -3.42 9.50 10.07
N LYS A 33 -4.07 8.43 9.67
CA LYS A 33 -5.28 8.55 8.83
C LYS A 33 -6.49 9.16 9.56
N GLU A 34 -6.60 9.01 10.85
CA GLU A 34 -7.64 9.63 11.70
C GLU A 34 -9.06 9.67 11.12
N GLY A 35 -9.63 8.60 10.74
CA GLY A 35 -10.98 8.58 10.15
C GLY A 35 -11.01 8.76 8.63
N SER A 36 -9.88 9.08 8.01
CA SER A 36 -9.72 9.02 6.56
C SER A 36 -9.47 7.56 6.13
N ARG A 37 -9.46 7.32 4.83
CA ARG A 37 -9.14 6.00 4.31
C ARG A 37 -7.63 5.82 4.19
N ALA A 38 -7.14 4.63 4.50
CA ALA A 38 -5.74 4.25 4.36
C ALA A 38 -5.60 3.10 3.38
N PHE A 39 -4.68 3.28 2.43
CA PHE A 39 -4.32 2.30 1.41
C PHE A 39 -2.89 1.84 1.66
N LEU A 40 -2.67 0.53 1.73
CA LEU A 40 -1.33 -0.04 1.76
C LEU A 40 -1.02 -0.65 0.40
N VAL A 41 0.03 -0.16 -0.24
CA VAL A 41 0.55 -0.71 -1.49
C VAL A 41 1.88 -1.39 -1.16
N ALA A 42 1.92 -2.71 -1.26
CA ALA A 42 3.06 -3.48 -0.80
C ALA A 42 3.65 -4.39 -1.88
N GLY A 43 4.98 -4.40 -1.97
CA GLY A 43 5.73 -5.38 -2.71
C GLY A 43 6.36 -6.40 -1.77
N ASP A 44 7.20 -7.27 -2.33
CA ASP A 44 7.86 -8.31 -1.55
C ASP A 44 8.83 -7.76 -0.51
N MET A 45 8.85 -8.44 0.63
CA MET A 45 9.98 -8.36 1.55
C MET A 45 10.97 -9.45 1.10
N LEU A 46 12.22 -9.08 0.88
CA LEU A 46 13.24 -9.99 0.35
C LEU A 46 14.10 -10.59 1.46
N GLU A 47 14.82 -11.64 1.11
CA GLU A 47 15.82 -12.26 1.97
C GLU A 47 15.25 -12.83 3.29
N LEU A 48 14.02 -13.32 3.27
CA LEU A 48 13.38 -13.89 4.44
C LEU A 48 13.51 -15.42 4.54
N GLY A 49 14.09 -16.05 3.51
CA GLY A 49 14.30 -17.49 3.50
C GLY A 49 12.99 -18.27 3.50
N GLU A 50 12.98 -19.41 4.17
CA GLU A 50 11.84 -20.33 4.18
C GLU A 50 10.60 -19.77 4.88
N ALA A 51 10.78 -18.77 5.73
CA ALA A 51 9.68 -18.13 6.46
C ALA A 51 8.98 -17.05 5.64
N ALA A 52 9.40 -16.78 4.41
CA ALA A 52 8.91 -15.66 3.61
C ALA A 52 7.38 -15.65 3.48
N ALA A 53 6.78 -16.77 3.10
CA ALA A 53 5.32 -16.83 2.94
C ALA A 53 4.58 -16.53 4.25
N GLU A 54 5.01 -17.13 5.34
CA GLU A 54 4.41 -16.91 6.65
C GLU A 54 4.56 -15.47 7.13
N LEU A 55 5.74 -14.88 6.92
CA LEU A 55 6.00 -13.49 7.33
C LEU A 55 5.18 -12.50 6.52
N HIS A 56 4.97 -12.74 5.22
CA HIS A 56 4.08 -11.93 4.41
C HIS A 56 2.62 -12.08 4.86
N HIS A 57 2.21 -13.29 5.19
CA HIS A 57 0.89 -13.55 5.75
C HIS A 57 0.66 -12.75 7.05
N ASP A 58 1.64 -12.78 7.93
CA ASP A 58 1.57 -12.04 9.21
C ASP A 58 1.43 -10.53 9.01
N VAL A 59 2.12 -9.96 8.02
CA VAL A 59 1.99 -8.54 7.69
C VAL A 59 0.58 -8.23 7.21
N GLY A 60 0.00 -9.10 6.38
CA GLY A 60 -1.38 -8.95 5.94
C GLY A 60 -2.36 -8.94 7.11
N ARG A 61 -2.19 -9.85 8.05
CA ARG A 61 -3.01 -9.87 9.27
C ARG A 61 -2.85 -8.60 10.09
N ALA A 62 -1.62 -8.08 10.20
CA ALA A 62 -1.36 -6.84 10.91
C ALA A 62 -2.08 -5.65 10.25
N ALA A 63 -2.11 -5.61 8.93
CA ALA A 63 -2.84 -4.56 8.20
C ALA A 63 -4.33 -4.61 8.51
N ALA A 64 -4.93 -5.80 8.50
CA ALA A 64 -6.34 -5.98 8.86
C ALA A 64 -6.61 -5.55 10.30
N ALA A 65 -5.77 -5.97 11.24
CA ALA A 65 -5.91 -5.63 12.65
C ALA A 65 -5.79 -4.13 12.92
N ALA A 66 -4.97 -3.44 12.14
CA ALA A 66 -4.77 -2.00 12.27
C ALA A 66 -5.90 -1.16 11.63
N GLY A 67 -6.82 -1.79 10.92
CA GLY A 67 -7.93 -1.08 10.28
C GLY A 67 -7.57 -0.41 8.97
N ILE A 68 -6.57 -0.93 8.26
CA ILE A 68 -6.25 -0.46 6.91
C ILE A 68 -7.42 -0.75 5.98
N ASP A 69 -7.84 0.23 5.20
CA ASP A 69 -9.07 0.15 4.42
C ASP A 69 -8.92 -0.63 3.12
N ARG A 70 -7.74 -0.55 2.49
CA ARG A 70 -7.45 -1.22 1.22
C ARG A 70 -6.01 -1.75 1.23
N LEU A 71 -5.83 -2.94 0.67
CA LEU A 71 -4.52 -3.56 0.51
C LEU A 71 -4.31 -3.94 -0.95
N TYR A 72 -3.29 -3.38 -1.56
CA TYR A 72 -2.90 -3.69 -2.94
C TYR A 72 -1.49 -4.27 -2.91
N VAL A 73 -1.36 -5.51 -3.35
CA VAL A 73 -0.10 -6.24 -3.25
C VAL A 73 0.36 -6.78 -4.60
N THR A 74 1.67 -6.75 -4.80
CA THR A 74 2.32 -7.29 -5.98
C THR A 74 3.57 -8.08 -5.57
N GLY A 75 3.99 -9.01 -6.41
CA GLY A 75 5.21 -9.78 -6.19
C GLY A 75 4.95 -11.26 -5.93
N THR A 76 6.03 -11.97 -5.64
CA THR A 76 6.00 -13.43 -5.44
C THR A 76 5.13 -13.85 -4.25
N PHE A 77 5.16 -13.08 -3.16
CA PHE A 77 4.44 -13.40 -1.93
C PHE A 77 3.17 -12.55 -1.76
N ALA A 78 2.69 -11.93 -2.83
CA ALA A 78 1.51 -11.09 -2.78
C ALA A 78 0.27 -11.85 -2.29
N GLN A 79 0.08 -13.08 -2.77
CA GLN A 79 -1.07 -13.89 -2.36
C GLN A 79 -1.00 -14.25 -0.88
N ASP A 80 0.19 -14.53 -0.36
CA ASP A 80 0.35 -14.83 1.07
C ASP A 80 -0.06 -13.65 1.94
N MET A 81 0.36 -12.44 1.57
CA MET A 81 -0.04 -11.23 2.28
C MET A 81 -1.54 -10.99 2.18
N ALA A 82 -2.11 -11.15 0.99
CA ALA A 82 -3.54 -11.02 0.78
C ALA A 82 -4.33 -12.01 1.64
N ASP A 83 -3.89 -13.27 1.68
CA ASP A 83 -4.54 -14.30 2.50
C ASP A 83 -4.50 -13.96 3.98
N GLY A 84 -3.40 -13.37 4.45
CA GLY A 84 -3.28 -12.88 5.82
C GLY A 84 -4.29 -11.79 6.14
N ALA A 85 -4.44 -10.83 5.24
CA ALA A 85 -5.42 -9.75 5.41
C ALA A 85 -6.85 -10.29 5.43
N LEU A 86 -7.18 -11.21 4.54
CA LEU A 86 -8.50 -11.85 4.51
C LEU A 86 -8.78 -12.62 5.79
N SER A 87 -7.81 -13.42 6.26
CA SER A 87 -7.96 -14.16 7.50
C SER A 87 -8.10 -13.25 8.72
N GLY A 88 -7.54 -12.04 8.64
CA GLY A 88 -7.66 -11.03 9.69
C GLY A 88 -8.96 -10.23 9.65
N GLY A 89 -9.83 -10.50 8.69
CA GLY A 89 -11.15 -9.87 8.61
C GLY A 89 -11.31 -8.78 7.57
N MET A 90 -10.28 -8.49 6.77
CA MET A 90 -10.42 -7.52 5.69
C MET A 90 -11.36 -8.06 4.61
N PRO A 91 -12.32 -7.27 4.12
CA PRO A 91 -13.23 -7.75 3.07
C PRO A 91 -12.47 -8.06 1.78
N SER A 92 -12.91 -9.07 1.04
CA SER A 92 -12.27 -9.46 -0.22
C SER A 92 -12.29 -8.32 -1.25
N THR A 93 -13.28 -7.46 -1.20
CA THR A 93 -13.37 -6.27 -2.07
C THR A 93 -12.32 -5.20 -1.75
N ALA A 94 -11.67 -5.30 -0.60
CA ALA A 94 -10.64 -4.37 -0.15
C ALA A 94 -9.22 -4.86 -0.43
N VAL A 95 -9.07 -6.08 -0.96
CA VAL A 95 -7.75 -6.70 -1.20
C VAL A 95 -7.58 -6.97 -2.69
N PHE A 96 -6.51 -6.46 -3.27
CA PHE A 96 -6.22 -6.66 -4.68
C PHE A 96 -4.80 -7.20 -4.85
N VAL A 97 -4.68 -8.30 -5.58
CA VAL A 97 -3.40 -8.90 -5.95
C VAL A 97 -3.23 -8.73 -7.45
N GLY A 98 -2.15 -8.11 -7.87
CA GLY A 98 -1.90 -7.89 -9.28
C GLY A 98 -0.52 -7.36 -9.56
N ASP A 99 -0.27 -7.03 -10.82
CA ASP A 99 0.97 -6.38 -11.21
C ASP A 99 0.90 -4.87 -10.92
N LYS A 100 2.03 -4.20 -11.08
CA LYS A 100 2.12 -2.75 -10.81
C LYS A 100 1.15 -1.95 -11.67
N SER A 101 1.02 -2.32 -12.94
CA SER A 101 0.12 -1.65 -13.87
C SER A 101 -1.34 -1.72 -13.40
N GLY A 102 -1.78 -2.91 -13.00
CA GLY A 102 -3.14 -3.11 -12.47
C GLY A 102 -3.38 -2.32 -11.20
N ILE A 103 -2.38 -2.26 -10.31
CA ILE A 103 -2.49 -1.48 -9.07
C ILE A 103 -2.57 0.01 -9.38
N PHE A 104 -1.75 0.53 -10.30
CA PHE A 104 -1.81 1.93 -10.74
C PHE A 104 -3.22 2.30 -11.22
N GLU A 105 -3.78 1.44 -12.04
CA GLU A 105 -5.12 1.67 -12.58
C GLU A 105 -6.16 1.72 -11.47
N LYS A 106 -6.12 0.77 -10.55
CA LYS A 106 -7.05 0.75 -9.42
C LYS A 106 -6.91 1.97 -8.52
N LEU A 107 -5.69 2.34 -8.17
CA LEU A 107 -5.45 3.53 -7.37
C LEU A 107 -5.99 4.79 -8.05
N SER A 108 -5.78 4.91 -9.35
CA SER A 108 -6.27 6.06 -10.12
C SER A 108 -7.78 6.18 -10.10
N GLN A 109 -8.48 5.05 -10.04
CA GLN A 109 -9.94 5.02 -10.01
C GLN A 109 -10.51 5.25 -8.60
N GLU A 110 -9.81 4.80 -7.57
CA GLU A 110 -10.36 4.75 -6.21
C GLU A 110 -9.93 5.89 -5.30
N LEU A 111 -8.73 6.46 -5.51
CA LEU A 111 -8.22 7.49 -4.62
C LEU A 111 -9.02 8.79 -4.72
N THR A 112 -9.33 9.35 -3.56
CA THR A 112 -10.02 10.65 -3.44
C THR A 112 -9.26 11.54 -2.46
N PRO A 113 -9.46 12.87 -2.52
CA PRO A 113 -8.79 13.79 -1.59
C PRO A 113 -9.02 13.39 -0.14
N GLY A 114 -7.95 13.45 0.65
CA GLY A 114 -7.96 13.04 2.05
C GLY A 114 -7.47 11.61 2.29
N ASP A 115 -7.38 10.78 1.24
CA ASP A 115 -6.88 9.43 1.38
C ASP A 115 -5.39 9.40 1.69
N TRP A 116 -4.98 8.38 2.43
CA TRP A 116 -3.59 8.10 2.77
C TRP A 116 -3.12 6.86 2.04
N VAL A 117 -1.94 6.92 1.45
CA VAL A 117 -1.33 5.78 0.74
C VAL A 117 0.08 5.55 1.31
N LEU A 118 0.31 4.37 1.85
CA LEU A 118 1.64 3.92 2.26
C LEU A 118 2.19 2.98 1.20
N VAL A 119 3.34 3.30 0.64
CA VAL A 119 4.02 2.46 -0.34
C VAL A 119 5.22 1.79 0.32
N LYS A 120 5.21 0.46 0.38
CA LYS A 120 6.26 -0.35 1.03
C LYS A 120 6.74 -1.46 0.11
N GLY A 121 8.02 -1.77 0.19
CA GLY A 121 8.62 -2.88 -0.53
C GLY A 121 10.14 -2.86 -0.36
N SER A 122 10.79 -3.98 -0.64
CA SER A 122 12.25 -4.01 -0.64
C SER A 122 12.77 -3.20 -1.83
N ARG A 123 13.98 -2.64 -1.67
CA ARG A 123 14.57 -1.73 -2.65
C ARG A 123 14.52 -2.25 -4.08
N SER A 124 14.86 -3.52 -4.28
CA SER A 124 14.94 -4.11 -5.62
C SER A 124 13.57 -4.42 -6.24
N THR A 125 12.47 -4.23 -5.51
CA THR A 125 11.13 -4.51 -6.04
C THR A 125 10.54 -3.34 -6.84
N GLY A 126 11.22 -2.19 -6.84
CA GLY A 126 10.81 -1.04 -7.66
C GLY A 126 9.55 -0.33 -7.18
N MET A 127 9.23 -0.43 -5.91
CA MET A 127 8.00 0.16 -5.36
C MET A 127 7.99 1.69 -5.40
N GLU A 128 9.14 2.34 -5.51
CA GLU A 128 9.24 3.79 -5.68
C GLU A 128 8.52 4.31 -6.92
N GLN A 129 8.28 3.44 -7.90
CA GLN A 129 7.51 3.79 -9.09
C GLN A 129 6.08 4.20 -8.74
N PHE A 130 5.50 3.60 -7.69
CA PHE A 130 4.17 3.96 -7.22
C PHE A 130 4.14 5.39 -6.68
N VAL A 131 5.16 5.77 -5.92
CA VAL A 131 5.25 7.13 -5.37
C VAL A 131 5.33 8.15 -6.49
N GLN A 132 6.19 7.90 -7.49
CA GLN A 132 6.35 8.79 -8.64
C GLN A 132 5.06 8.89 -9.44
N HIS A 133 4.38 7.76 -9.67
CA HIS A 133 3.14 7.70 -10.41
C HIS A 133 2.03 8.49 -9.70
N LEU A 134 1.87 8.28 -8.40
CA LEU A 134 0.87 8.98 -7.61
C LEU A 134 1.09 10.49 -7.59
N SER A 135 2.34 10.92 -7.45
CA SER A 135 2.69 12.35 -7.47
C SER A 135 2.35 12.99 -8.81
N ARG A 136 2.69 12.34 -9.93
CA ARG A 136 2.39 12.85 -11.27
C ARG A 136 0.90 12.87 -11.55
N ASN A 137 0.20 11.77 -11.25
CA ASN A 137 -1.24 11.67 -11.49
C ASN A 137 -2.02 12.65 -10.63
N GLY A 138 -1.56 12.88 -9.41
CA GLY A 138 -2.13 13.91 -8.56
C GLY A 138 -2.10 15.28 -9.22
N SER A 139 -0.95 15.67 -9.77
CA SER A 139 -0.79 16.94 -10.48
C SER A 139 -1.66 17.02 -11.73
N LEU A 140 -1.72 15.94 -12.51
CA LEU A 140 -2.53 15.88 -13.73
C LEU A 140 -4.02 15.96 -13.42
N LYS A 141 -4.48 15.26 -12.40
CA LYS A 141 -5.88 15.31 -11.96
C LYS A 141 -6.26 16.71 -11.50
N ASP A 142 -5.39 17.35 -10.75
CA ASP A 142 -5.61 18.72 -10.29
C ASP A 142 -5.79 19.67 -11.47
N ARG A 143 -4.91 19.57 -12.47
CA ARG A 143 -5.04 20.37 -13.70
C ARG A 143 -6.31 20.05 -14.47
N GLY A 144 -6.67 18.79 -14.56
CA GLY A 144 -7.91 18.36 -15.21
C GLY A 144 -9.14 18.91 -14.52
N ALA A 145 -9.14 18.96 -13.21
CA ALA A 145 -10.25 19.49 -12.42
C ALA A 145 -10.49 20.98 -12.63
N ARG A 146 -9.51 21.71 -13.09
CA ARG A 146 -9.61 23.15 -13.37
C ARG A 146 -10.18 23.48 -14.75
N VAL A 147 -10.21 22.47 -15.58
CA VAL A 147 -10.75 22.60 -16.93
C VAL A 147 -12.24 22.38 -16.95
#